data_c3895eb38bc488bf42c47a11273c8016
#
_entry.id   c3895eb38bc488bf42c47a11273c8016
#
_cell.length_a   1.000
_cell.length_b   1.000
_cell.length_c   1.000
_cell.angle_alpha   90.00
_cell.angle_beta   90.00
_cell.angle_gamma   90.00
#
_symmetry.space_group_name_H-M   'P 1'
#
loop_
_entity.id
_entity.type
_entity.pdbx_description
1 polymer ?
#
loop_
_entity_poly.entity_id
_entity_poly.type
_entity_poly.pdbx_seq_one_letter_code
_entity_poly.pdbx_strand_id
1 'polypeptide(L)'
;KALLFRTRSHKNNPEGRSLLRGAYKSYYYLKKIQAIEAIGVERDLAGLPIMTVPPEIMHPNASAAQKAIRSNMENMVQKIKRDAYEGVVLPAEQSLDGTPTGYKLSLLSSGGRRPIDVDAIIKRYESRIMMSFLAEMLMLGQDSVGSFALADSKTNILAMSVKALLDSITDVINRSAIPKLCMYNGITEKDWPTLEHGDMETPDL
;
A
#
# COMPACT_ATOMS: atom_id res chain seq x y z
N LYS A 1 -34.64 -15.90 -12.05
CA LYS A 1 -33.37 -16.10 -12.80
C LYS A 1 -32.57 -14.80 -12.72
N ALA A 2 -31.28 -14.87 -12.40
CA ALA A 2 -30.39 -13.71 -12.31
C ALA A 2 -29.66 -13.49 -13.63
N LEU A 3 -29.25 -12.24 -13.88
CA LEU A 3 -28.29 -11.90 -14.94
C LEU A 3 -26.87 -12.13 -14.39
N LEU A 4 -26.04 -12.82 -15.17
CA LEU A 4 -24.68 -13.12 -14.76
C LEU A 4 -23.69 -12.35 -15.63
N PHE A 5 -22.99 -11.38 -15.04
CA PHE A 5 -21.91 -10.63 -15.65
C PHE A 5 -20.57 -11.26 -15.27
N ARG A 6 -19.73 -11.53 -16.27
CA ARG A 6 -18.40 -12.11 -16.06
C ARG A 6 -17.36 -11.26 -16.74
N THR A 7 -16.37 -10.80 -16.01
CA THR A 7 -15.25 -10.01 -16.57
C THR A 7 -14.26 -10.88 -17.35
N ARG A 8 -14.06 -12.13 -16.94
CA ARG A 8 -13.26 -13.12 -17.65
C ARG A 8 -13.82 -14.51 -17.43
N SER A 9 -14.05 -15.24 -18.51
CA SER A 9 -14.37 -16.68 -18.46
C SER A 9 -13.09 -17.47 -18.77
N HIS A 10 -12.77 -18.46 -17.94
CA HIS A 10 -11.66 -19.36 -18.16
C HIS A 10 -12.09 -20.81 -17.92
N LYS A 11 -11.93 -21.67 -18.90
CA LYS A 11 -12.20 -23.12 -18.81
C LYS A 11 -13.59 -23.46 -18.23
N ASN A 12 -14.65 -22.86 -18.77
CA ASN A 12 -16.03 -23.09 -18.30
C ASN A 12 -16.31 -22.79 -16.81
N ASN A 13 -15.44 -22.02 -16.14
CA ASN A 13 -15.71 -21.60 -14.77
C ASN A 13 -16.95 -20.68 -14.73
N PRO A 14 -18.06 -21.07 -14.06
CA PRO A 14 -19.29 -20.27 -13.99
C PRO A 14 -19.09 -18.95 -13.22
N GLU A 15 -18.12 -18.88 -12.32
CA GLU A 15 -17.90 -17.69 -11.47
C GLU A 15 -17.12 -16.56 -12.16
N GLY A 16 -16.38 -16.88 -13.24
CA GLY A 16 -15.48 -15.93 -13.87
C GLY A 16 -14.22 -15.68 -13.04
N ARG A 17 -13.43 -14.68 -13.42
CA ARG A 17 -12.19 -14.29 -12.71
C ARG A 17 -12.14 -12.78 -12.56
N SER A 18 -12.02 -12.29 -11.33
CA SER A 18 -11.86 -10.87 -11.05
C SER A 18 -10.58 -10.31 -11.68
N LEU A 19 -10.67 -9.13 -12.27
CA LEU A 19 -9.52 -8.35 -12.76
C LEU A 19 -8.57 -7.99 -11.61
N LEU A 20 -9.14 -7.71 -10.42
CA LEU A 20 -8.38 -7.35 -9.21
C LEU A 20 -7.45 -8.45 -8.69
N ARG A 21 -7.70 -9.70 -9.10
CA ARG A 21 -6.90 -10.85 -8.60
C ARG A 21 -5.42 -10.73 -8.96
N GLY A 22 -5.09 -10.14 -10.10
CA GLY A 22 -3.71 -9.90 -10.51
C GLY A 22 -2.99 -8.85 -9.65
N ALA A 23 -3.72 -7.84 -9.19
CA ALA A 23 -3.20 -6.73 -8.39
C ALA A 23 -3.02 -7.09 -6.90
N TYR A 24 -3.74 -8.09 -6.38
CA TYR A 24 -3.84 -8.36 -4.95
C TYR A 24 -2.48 -8.50 -4.24
N LYS A 25 -1.55 -9.26 -4.82
CA LYS A 25 -0.22 -9.48 -4.23
C LYS A 25 0.56 -8.17 -4.11
N SER A 26 0.54 -7.35 -5.14
CA SER A 26 1.22 -6.05 -5.16
C SER A 26 0.58 -5.08 -4.16
N TYR A 27 -0.75 -5.03 -4.09
CA TYR A 27 -1.49 -4.26 -3.10
C TYR A 27 -1.16 -4.66 -1.66
N TYR A 28 -1.11 -5.96 -1.37
CA TYR A 28 -0.81 -6.46 -0.03
C TYR A 28 0.59 -6.03 0.45
N TYR A 29 1.61 -6.15 -0.42
CA TYR A 29 2.96 -5.72 -0.07
C TYR A 29 3.09 -4.21 -0.02
N LEU A 30 2.42 -3.47 -0.91
CA LEU A 30 2.38 -2.02 -0.88
C LEU A 30 1.89 -1.52 0.48
N LYS A 31 0.74 -2.03 0.95
CA LYS A 31 0.20 -1.67 2.27
C LYS A 31 1.16 -1.96 3.42
N LYS A 32 1.83 -3.11 3.38
CA LYS A 32 2.84 -3.44 4.40
C LYS A 32 4.04 -2.49 4.39
N ILE A 33 4.54 -2.15 3.21
CA ILE A 33 5.70 -1.26 3.07
C ILE A 33 5.35 0.15 3.50
N GLN A 34 4.19 0.67 3.11
CA GLN A 34 3.70 1.98 3.57
C GLN A 34 3.58 2.05 5.10
N ALA A 35 3.07 0.99 5.73
CA ALA A 35 3.00 0.94 7.19
C ALA A 35 4.40 0.94 7.85
N ILE A 36 5.35 0.16 7.30
CA ILE A 36 6.73 0.11 7.80
C ILE A 36 7.43 1.45 7.56
N GLU A 37 7.17 2.10 6.42
CA GLU A 37 7.71 3.42 6.13
C GLU A 37 7.23 4.45 7.14
N ALA A 38 5.93 4.51 7.41
CA ALA A 38 5.35 5.42 8.38
C ALA A 38 5.97 5.25 9.77
N ILE A 39 6.07 3.99 10.25
CA ILE A 39 6.75 3.67 11.51
C ILE A 39 8.23 4.08 11.47
N GLY A 40 8.91 3.81 10.35
CA GLY A 40 10.32 4.16 10.18
C GLY A 40 10.55 5.67 10.21
N VAL A 41 9.69 6.45 9.55
CA VAL A 41 9.75 7.93 9.59
C VAL A 41 9.51 8.44 11.00
N GLU A 42 8.51 7.90 11.69
CA GLU A 42 8.22 8.27 13.07
C GLU A 42 9.41 7.98 13.99
N ARG A 43 10.04 6.81 13.86
CA ARG A 43 11.24 6.44 14.63
C ARG A 43 12.44 7.31 14.32
N ASP A 44 12.65 7.66 13.06
CA ASP A 44 13.77 8.53 12.66
C ASP A 44 13.57 9.96 13.15
N LEU A 45 12.35 10.49 13.12
CA LEU A 45 12.03 11.82 13.62
C LEU A 45 12.12 11.91 15.17
N ALA A 46 11.62 10.90 15.86
CA ALA A 46 11.58 10.87 17.32
C ALA A 46 12.89 10.35 17.94
N GLY A 47 13.71 9.60 17.18
CA GLY A 47 14.88 8.90 17.67
C GLY A 47 14.56 7.76 18.64
N LEU A 48 15.47 6.80 18.79
CA LEU A 48 15.37 5.77 19.82
C LEU A 48 15.87 6.34 21.15
N PRO A 49 15.06 6.40 22.21
CA PRO A 49 15.52 6.86 23.50
C PRO A 49 16.49 5.83 24.13
N ILE A 50 17.69 6.27 24.43
CA ILE A 50 18.72 5.49 25.12
C ILE A 50 19.03 6.15 26.44
N MET A 51 18.91 5.40 27.52
CA MET A 51 19.34 5.81 28.86
C MET A 51 20.62 5.08 29.21
N THR A 52 21.68 5.84 29.49
CA THR A 52 22.94 5.31 30.02
C THR A 52 22.91 5.44 31.53
N VAL A 53 23.19 4.35 32.23
CA VAL A 53 23.18 4.29 33.70
C VAL A 53 24.53 3.74 34.23
N PRO A 54 24.92 4.05 35.47
CA PRO A 54 26.09 3.46 36.08
C PRO A 54 26.10 1.94 36.05
N PRO A 55 27.24 1.27 35.79
CA PRO A 55 27.29 -0.20 35.65
C PRO A 55 26.80 -0.96 36.88
N GLU A 56 26.95 -0.36 38.06
CA GLU A 56 26.53 -0.95 39.34
C GLU A 56 25.04 -1.25 39.42
N ILE A 57 24.20 -0.45 38.73
CA ILE A 57 22.75 -0.61 38.67
C ILE A 57 22.36 -1.76 37.76
N MET A 58 23.17 -2.07 36.76
CA MET A 58 22.96 -3.17 35.84
C MET A 58 23.42 -4.53 36.37
N HIS A 59 24.17 -4.54 37.47
CA HIS A 59 24.74 -5.76 38.02
C HIS A 59 23.66 -6.71 38.54
N PRO A 60 23.76 -8.04 38.34
CA PRO A 60 22.78 -9.02 38.85
C PRO A 60 22.58 -8.95 40.37
N ASN A 61 23.66 -8.65 41.12
CA ASN A 61 23.69 -8.54 42.59
C ASN A 61 23.38 -7.12 43.10
N ALA A 62 22.81 -6.25 42.26
CA ALA A 62 22.42 -4.91 42.67
C ALA A 62 21.44 -4.94 43.86
N SER A 63 21.56 -3.97 44.76
CA SER A 63 20.66 -3.84 45.92
C SER A 63 19.20 -3.63 45.47
N ALA A 64 18.23 -3.87 46.38
CA ALA A 64 16.83 -3.65 46.08
C ALA A 64 16.51 -2.20 45.65
N ALA A 65 17.20 -1.22 46.25
CA ALA A 65 17.08 0.18 45.87
C ALA A 65 17.60 0.44 44.45
N GLN A 66 18.74 -0.13 44.08
CA GLN A 66 19.29 -0.01 42.73
C GLN A 66 18.41 -0.69 41.67
N LYS A 67 17.81 -1.84 41.96
CA LYS A 67 16.84 -2.50 41.09
C LYS A 67 15.56 -1.67 40.91
N ALA A 68 15.09 -1.00 41.95
CA ALA A 68 13.96 -0.09 41.85
C ALA A 68 14.27 1.13 40.96
N ILE A 69 15.48 1.72 41.11
CA ILE A 69 15.96 2.82 40.24
C ILE A 69 16.00 2.35 38.79
N ARG A 70 16.57 1.18 38.51
CA ARG A 70 16.61 0.59 37.17
C ARG A 70 15.20 0.45 36.57
N SER A 71 14.26 -0.15 37.32
CA SER A 71 12.88 -0.32 36.86
C SER A 71 12.19 1.01 36.56
N ASN A 72 12.43 2.03 37.40
CA ASN A 72 11.89 3.38 37.15
C ASN A 72 12.47 3.99 35.88
N MET A 73 13.75 3.80 35.61
CA MET A 73 14.42 4.30 34.42
C MET A 73 13.95 3.58 33.14
N GLU A 74 13.82 2.27 33.20
CA GLU A 74 13.23 1.47 32.11
C GLU A 74 11.81 1.94 31.78
N ASN A 75 10.97 2.14 32.81
CA ASN A 75 9.63 2.67 32.65
C ASN A 75 9.60 4.10 32.09
N MET A 76 10.55 4.96 32.47
CA MET A 76 10.68 6.31 31.96
C MET A 76 11.00 6.29 30.46
N VAL A 77 12.02 5.54 30.08
CA VAL A 77 12.48 5.42 28.68
C VAL A 77 11.38 4.84 27.79
N GLN A 78 10.67 3.82 28.26
CA GLN A 78 9.56 3.22 27.52
C GLN A 78 8.36 4.15 27.33
N LYS A 79 8.14 5.11 28.25
CA LYS A 79 7.00 6.05 28.22
C LYS A 79 7.29 7.34 27.46
N ILE A 80 8.52 7.57 26.99
CA ILE A 80 8.88 8.77 26.23
C ILE A 80 8.16 8.83 24.88
N LYS A 81 7.84 7.68 24.28
CA LYS A 81 7.07 7.59 23.01
C LYS A 81 5.60 7.30 23.26
N ARG A 82 4.75 8.04 22.55
CA ARG A 82 3.28 7.95 22.69
C ARG A 82 2.67 6.64 22.21
N ASP A 83 3.24 5.96 21.18
CA ASP A 83 2.56 4.87 20.48
C ASP A 83 3.29 3.51 20.48
N ALA A 84 4.54 3.43 20.96
CA ALA A 84 5.24 2.16 21.09
C ALA A 84 6.23 2.23 22.26
N TYR A 85 6.18 1.21 23.10
CA TYR A 85 7.12 1.04 24.22
C TYR A 85 8.49 0.62 23.66
N GLU A 86 9.30 1.58 23.27
CA GLU A 86 10.66 1.33 22.79
C GLU A 86 11.65 2.19 23.55
N GLY A 87 12.64 1.56 24.10
CA GLY A 87 13.76 2.23 24.74
C GLY A 87 14.78 1.21 25.22
N VAL A 88 16.03 1.62 25.25
CA VAL A 88 17.16 0.78 25.69
C VAL A 88 17.85 1.45 26.85
N VAL A 89 18.12 0.69 27.91
CA VAL A 89 18.94 1.11 29.03
C VAL A 89 20.29 0.43 28.93
N LEU A 90 21.36 1.23 28.84
CA LEU A 90 22.69 0.74 28.68
C LEU A 90 23.55 1.16 29.90
N PRO A 91 24.59 0.38 30.28
CA PRO A 91 25.55 0.81 31.28
C PRO A 91 26.36 2.03 30.78
N ALA A 92 26.60 2.98 31.64
CA ALA A 92 27.48 4.10 31.35
C ALA A 92 28.91 3.60 31.18
N GLU A 93 29.60 4.10 30.15
CA GLU A 93 31.05 3.91 30.06
C GLU A 93 31.77 4.66 31.21
N GLN A 94 32.79 4.07 31.76
CA GLN A 94 33.65 4.75 32.71
C GLN A 94 34.56 5.71 31.96
N SER A 95 34.72 6.93 32.48
CA SER A 95 35.76 7.84 31.99
C SER A 95 37.13 7.21 32.16
N LEU A 96 38.12 7.62 31.36
CA LEU A 96 39.54 7.19 31.50
C LEU A 96 40.08 7.39 32.92
N ASP A 97 39.49 8.32 33.66
CA ASP A 97 39.84 8.61 35.07
C ASP A 97 39.08 7.72 36.08
N GLY A 98 38.35 6.71 35.62
CA GLY A 98 37.56 5.78 36.46
C GLY A 98 36.30 6.37 37.11
N THR A 99 35.95 7.62 36.80
CA THR A 99 34.73 8.24 37.31
C THR A 99 33.51 7.79 36.46
N PRO A 100 32.41 7.30 37.09
CA PRO A 100 31.22 6.96 36.36
C PRO A 100 30.62 8.21 35.70
N THR A 101 30.32 8.13 34.40
CA THR A 101 29.78 9.26 33.62
C THR A 101 28.33 9.62 33.98
N GLY A 102 27.76 8.97 34.99
CA GLY A 102 26.42 9.29 35.48
C GLY A 102 25.29 8.85 34.53
N TYR A 103 24.10 9.35 34.82
CA TYR A 103 22.89 9.06 34.00
C TYR A 103 22.84 9.98 32.78
N LYS A 104 22.69 9.42 31.60
CA LYS A 104 22.54 10.20 30.36
C LYS A 104 21.40 9.66 29.53
N LEU A 105 20.45 10.52 29.23
CA LEU A 105 19.41 10.25 28.24
C LEU A 105 19.82 10.83 26.90
N SER A 106 19.79 10.04 25.87
CA SER A 106 20.04 10.47 24.49
C SER A 106 19.01 9.86 23.55
N LEU A 107 18.72 10.58 22.47
CA LEU A 107 17.88 10.09 21.39
C LEU A 107 18.81 9.67 20.24
N LEU A 108 18.85 8.37 19.96
CA LEU A 108 19.59 7.85 18.83
C LEU A 108 18.70 7.96 17.59
N SER A 109 19.00 8.93 16.73
CA SER A 109 18.44 8.95 15.39
C SER A 109 19.32 8.11 14.47
N SER A 110 18.74 7.48 13.47
CA SER A 110 19.51 6.69 12.49
C SER A 110 20.46 7.58 11.68
N GLY A 111 20.35 8.92 11.78
CA GLY A 111 21.31 9.96 11.32
C GLY A 111 21.86 9.78 9.90
N GLY A 112 21.39 8.81 9.16
CA GLY A 112 22.02 8.35 7.95
C GLY A 112 21.05 8.02 6.82
N ARG A 113 21.62 7.99 5.64
CA ARG A 113 20.96 7.49 4.43
C ARG A 113 20.38 6.11 4.70
N ARG A 114 19.07 5.96 4.55
CA ARG A 114 18.46 4.63 4.46
C ARG A 114 19.10 3.90 3.28
N PRO A 115 19.66 2.69 3.48
CA PRO A 115 20.29 1.94 2.40
C PRO A 115 19.28 1.44 1.36
N ILE A 116 17.98 1.56 1.67
CA ILE A 116 16.88 1.11 0.83
C ILE A 116 16.03 2.32 0.45
N ASP A 117 15.87 2.55 -0.84
CA ASP A 117 14.95 3.54 -1.38
C ASP A 117 13.52 2.99 -1.33
N VAL A 118 12.81 3.36 -0.28
CA VAL A 118 11.42 2.91 -0.03
C VAL A 118 10.47 3.52 -1.05
N ASP A 119 10.68 4.76 -1.49
CA ASP A 119 9.86 5.43 -2.49
C ASP A 119 9.89 4.69 -3.83
N ALA A 120 11.09 4.30 -4.29
CA ALA A 120 11.24 3.48 -5.49
C ALA A 120 10.53 2.13 -5.39
N ILE A 121 10.50 1.53 -4.19
CA ILE A 121 9.78 0.28 -3.96
C ILE A 121 8.26 0.49 -4.03
N ILE A 122 7.75 1.55 -3.39
CA ILE A 122 6.33 1.93 -3.39
C ILE A 122 5.87 2.17 -4.83
N LYS A 123 6.56 3.04 -5.58
CA LYS A 123 6.27 3.32 -6.99
C LYS A 123 6.25 2.06 -7.85
N ARG A 124 7.18 1.13 -7.63
CA ARG A 124 7.22 -0.15 -8.34
C ARG A 124 5.97 -1.01 -8.08
N TYR A 125 5.46 -1.05 -6.83
CA TYR A 125 4.23 -1.80 -6.54
C TYR A 125 2.99 -1.09 -7.07
N GLU A 126 2.94 0.23 -7.04
CA GLU A 126 1.88 1.03 -7.66
C GLU A 126 1.81 0.79 -9.16
N SER A 127 2.94 0.89 -9.87
CA SER A 127 3.02 0.56 -11.30
C SER A 127 2.53 -0.85 -11.61
N ARG A 128 2.89 -1.86 -10.79
CA ARG A 128 2.41 -3.23 -10.97
C ARG A 128 0.91 -3.38 -10.77
N ILE A 129 0.32 -2.62 -9.85
CA ILE A 129 -1.12 -2.57 -9.67
C ILE A 129 -1.76 -1.96 -10.91
N MET A 130 -1.25 -0.83 -11.38
CA MET A 130 -1.76 -0.15 -12.58
C MET A 130 -1.63 -0.99 -13.83
N MET A 131 -0.50 -1.67 -14.04
CA MET A 131 -0.32 -2.62 -15.15
C MET A 131 -1.36 -3.74 -15.17
N SER A 132 -1.78 -4.23 -14.00
CA SER A 132 -2.78 -5.30 -13.93
C SER A 132 -4.16 -4.87 -14.42
N PHE A 133 -4.43 -3.57 -14.47
CA PHE A 133 -5.65 -2.96 -15.02
C PHE A 133 -5.45 -2.35 -16.41
N LEU A 134 -4.27 -2.45 -16.99
CA LEU A 134 -3.89 -1.71 -18.20
C LEU A 134 -4.00 -0.18 -18.02
N ALA A 135 -3.92 0.28 -16.79
CA ALA A 135 -4.10 1.69 -16.42
C ALA A 135 -2.76 2.41 -16.14
N GLU A 136 -1.65 1.83 -16.56
CA GLU A 136 -0.30 2.40 -16.35
C GLU A 136 -0.14 3.79 -16.98
N MET A 137 -0.97 4.10 -17.97
CA MET A 137 -1.01 5.39 -18.64
C MET A 137 -1.38 6.56 -17.75
N LEU A 138 -2.24 6.30 -16.73
CA LEU A 138 -2.64 7.32 -15.78
C LEU A 138 -1.45 7.81 -14.94
N MET A 139 -0.34 7.07 -14.94
CA MET A 139 0.90 7.43 -14.25
C MET A 139 1.87 8.24 -15.14
N LEU A 140 1.65 8.30 -16.44
CA LEU A 140 2.58 8.94 -17.39
C LEU A 140 2.67 10.46 -17.29
N GLY A 141 1.82 11.10 -16.48
CA GLY A 141 1.90 12.53 -16.20
C GLY A 141 2.80 12.90 -15.03
N GLN A 142 3.28 11.93 -14.27
CA GLN A 142 4.08 12.17 -13.06
C GLN A 142 5.59 12.15 -13.31
N ASP A 143 6.06 11.45 -14.35
CA ASP A 143 7.47 11.44 -14.75
C ASP A 143 7.65 12.27 -16.02
N SER A 144 8.40 13.33 -15.94
CA SER A 144 8.47 14.46 -16.85
C SER A 144 9.05 14.21 -18.26
N VAL A 145 9.22 12.96 -18.71
CA VAL A 145 9.78 12.69 -20.04
C VAL A 145 9.12 11.46 -20.70
N GLY A 146 7.96 11.67 -21.31
CA GLY A 146 7.32 10.66 -22.15
C GLY A 146 7.01 11.24 -23.52
N SER A 147 7.40 10.56 -24.60
CA SER A 147 7.03 10.91 -25.96
C SER A 147 5.51 10.92 -26.09
N PHE A 148 4.91 12.01 -26.58
CA PHE A 148 3.48 12.16 -26.85
C PHE A 148 2.90 10.97 -27.63
N ALA A 149 3.60 10.47 -28.63
CA ALA A 149 3.19 9.31 -29.42
C ALA A 149 3.05 8.02 -28.61
N LEU A 150 3.87 7.82 -27.57
CA LEU A 150 3.78 6.68 -26.68
C LEU A 150 2.58 6.80 -25.73
N ALA A 151 2.29 8.01 -25.26
CA ALA A 151 1.14 8.29 -24.41
C ALA A 151 -0.18 8.04 -25.16
N ASP A 152 -0.29 8.53 -26.39
CA ASP A 152 -1.46 8.34 -27.25
C ASP A 152 -1.74 6.85 -27.54
N SER A 153 -0.71 6.11 -27.98
CA SER A 153 -0.83 4.68 -28.23
C SER A 153 -1.29 3.89 -27.01
N LYS A 154 -0.83 4.24 -25.84
CA LYS A 154 -1.21 3.58 -24.60
C LYS A 154 -2.63 3.96 -24.16
N THR A 155 -3.04 5.20 -24.30
CA THR A 155 -4.42 5.66 -24.03
C THR A 155 -5.41 4.89 -24.88
N ASN A 156 -5.10 4.66 -26.16
CA ASN A 156 -5.89 3.86 -27.06
C ASN A 156 -6.06 2.40 -26.58
N ILE A 157 -5.00 1.78 -26.04
CA ILE A 157 -5.07 0.42 -25.49
C ILE A 157 -6.00 0.38 -24.26
N LEU A 158 -5.94 1.37 -23.38
CA LEU A 158 -6.85 1.49 -22.26
C LEU A 158 -8.30 1.65 -22.72
N ALA A 159 -8.55 2.57 -23.65
CA ALA A 159 -9.87 2.79 -24.24
C ALA A 159 -10.43 1.50 -24.84
N MET A 160 -9.63 0.77 -25.62
CA MET A 160 -10.02 -0.54 -26.17
C MET A 160 -10.37 -1.56 -25.09
N SER A 161 -9.62 -1.58 -23.98
CA SER A 161 -9.88 -2.50 -22.87
C SER A 161 -11.16 -2.16 -22.13
N VAL A 162 -11.45 -0.88 -21.93
CA VAL A 162 -12.70 -0.42 -21.31
C VAL A 162 -13.87 -0.68 -22.26
N LYS A 163 -13.70 -0.42 -23.55
CA LYS A 163 -14.71 -0.76 -24.57
C LYS A 163 -15.07 -2.24 -24.54
N ALA A 164 -14.09 -3.13 -24.50
CA ALA A 164 -14.32 -4.57 -24.43
C ALA A 164 -15.10 -4.99 -23.16
N LEU A 165 -14.91 -4.29 -22.05
CA LEU A 165 -15.71 -4.52 -20.84
C LEU A 165 -17.15 -4.02 -21.00
N LEU A 166 -17.34 -2.85 -21.60
CA LEU A 166 -18.66 -2.30 -21.90
C LEU A 166 -19.42 -3.21 -22.88
N ASP A 167 -18.76 -3.67 -23.95
CA ASP A 167 -19.32 -4.64 -24.90
C ASP A 167 -19.77 -5.92 -24.18
N SER A 168 -18.98 -6.43 -23.25
CA SER A 168 -19.34 -7.62 -22.47
C SER A 168 -20.58 -7.39 -21.60
N ILE A 169 -20.79 -6.19 -21.08
CA ILE A 169 -21.98 -5.85 -20.27
C ILE A 169 -23.20 -5.70 -21.17
N THR A 170 -23.09 -4.95 -22.26
CA THR A 170 -24.16 -4.74 -23.23
C THR A 170 -24.63 -6.06 -23.86
N ASP A 171 -23.70 -6.95 -24.18
CA ASP A 171 -24.01 -8.28 -24.71
C ASP A 171 -24.88 -9.10 -23.76
N VAL A 172 -24.59 -9.12 -22.46
CA VAL A 172 -25.37 -9.85 -21.46
C VAL A 172 -26.80 -9.28 -21.36
N ILE A 173 -26.90 -7.95 -21.41
CA ILE A 173 -28.21 -7.27 -21.36
C ILE A 173 -29.00 -7.57 -22.62
N ASN A 174 -28.42 -7.40 -23.79
CA ASN A 174 -29.05 -7.62 -25.07
C ASN A 174 -29.51 -9.08 -25.28
N ARG A 175 -28.67 -10.04 -24.85
CA ARG A 175 -29.01 -11.47 -25.01
C ARG A 175 -29.96 -12.01 -23.96
N SER A 176 -30.05 -11.40 -22.79
CA SER A 176 -30.74 -12.02 -21.66
C SER A 176 -31.83 -11.14 -21.04
N ALA A 177 -31.58 -9.84 -20.86
CA ALA A 177 -32.51 -8.96 -20.19
C ALA A 177 -33.60 -8.44 -21.15
N ILE A 178 -33.16 -7.85 -22.27
CA ILE A 178 -34.06 -7.22 -23.25
C ILE A 178 -35.09 -8.23 -23.83
N PRO A 179 -34.66 -9.42 -24.31
CA PRO A 179 -35.62 -10.39 -24.83
C PRO A 179 -36.69 -10.78 -23.81
N LYS A 180 -36.30 -11.03 -22.57
CA LYS A 180 -37.27 -11.41 -21.53
C LYS A 180 -38.20 -10.26 -21.17
N LEU A 181 -37.68 -9.05 -21.06
CA LEU A 181 -38.48 -7.86 -20.77
C LEU A 181 -39.53 -7.62 -21.87
N CYS A 182 -39.10 -7.68 -23.13
CA CYS A 182 -39.96 -7.49 -24.29
C CYS A 182 -41.01 -8.59 -24.40
N MET A 183 -40.61 -9.86 -24.18
CA MET A 183 -41.57 -10.98 -24.17
C MET A 183 -42.64 -10.82 -23.09
N TYR A 184 -42.29 -10.39 -21.89
CA TYR A 184 -43.27 -10.18 -20.81
C TYR A 184 -44.20 -9.00 -21.07
N ASN A 185 -43.80 -8.05 -21.91
CA ASN A 185 -44.60 -6.90 -22.29
C ASN A 185 -45.31 -7.09 -23.66
N GLY A 186 -45.24 -8.28 -24.27
CA GLY A 186 -45.87 -8.58 -25.53
C GLY A 186 -45.31 -7.85 -26.75
N ILE A 187 -44.05 -7.37 -26.65
CA ILE A 187 -43.33 -6.69 -27.74
C ILE A 187 -42.79 -7.76 -28.69
N THR A 188 -43.04 -7.58 -29.98
CA THR A 188 -42.55 -8.51 -31.01
C THR A 188 -41.06 -8.41 -31.21
N GLU A 189 -40.38 -9.50 -31.60
CA GLU A 189 -38.92 -9.55 -31.75
C GLU A 189 -38.38 -8.49 -32.72
N LYS A 190 -39.18 -8.06 -33.69
CA LYS A 190 -38.78 -7.01 -34.65
C LYS A 190 -38.64 -5.63 -34.03
N ASP A 191 -39.32 -5.40 -32.90
CA ASP A 191 -39.38 -4.11 -32.21
C ASP A 191 -38.52 -4.10 -30.94
N TRP A 192 -37.69 -5.11 -30.72
CA TRP A 192 -36.79 -5.16 -29.56
C TRP A 192 -35.75 -4.08 -29.65
N PRO A 193 -35.61 -3.25 -28.62
CA PRO A 193 -34.51 -2.28 -28.55
C PRO A 193 -33.18 -2.97 -28.36
N THR A 194 -32.09 -2.36 -28.86
CA THR A 194 -30.73 -2.78 -28.62
C THR A 194 -30.05 -1.74 -27.74
N LEU A 195 -29.40 -2.19 -26.70
CA LEU A 195 -28.54 -1.34 -25.87
C LEU A 195 -27.20 -1.20 -26.55
N GLU A 196 -26.75 0.02 -26.72
CA GLU A 196 -25.41 0.38 -27.21
C GLU A 196 -24.77 1.30 -26.20
N HIS A 197 -23.45 1.25 -26.06
CA HIS A 197 -22.70 2.23 -25.29
C HIS A 197 -22.15 3.30 -26.25
N GLY A 198 -21.94 4.51 -25.73
CA GLY A 198 -21.28 5.56 -26.49
C GLY A 198 -19.84 5.21 -26.84
N ASP A 199 -19.32 5.77 -27.92
CA ASP A 199 -17.91 5.66 -28.24
C ASP A 199 -17.05 6.35 -27.17
N MET A 200 -15.98 5.68 -26.81
CA MET A 200 -14.95 6.29 -25.96
C MET A 200 -14.09 7.18 -26.88
N GLU A 201 -14.53 8.41 -27.06
CA GLU A 201 -13.71 9.41 -27.75
C GLU A 201 -12.42 9.61 -26.95
N THR A 202 -11.29 9.42 -27.61
CA THR A 202 -10.02 9.94 -27.09
C THR A 202 -10.17 11.46 -27.07
N PRO A 203 -9.99 12.13 -25.91
CA PRO A 203 -10.02 13.58 -25.90
C PRO A 203 -8.98 14.10 -26.86
N ASP A 204 -9.41 14.88 -27.85
CA ASP A 204 -8.52 15.70 -28.66
C ASP A 204 -7.79 16.67 -27.72
N LEU A 205 -6.52 16.37 -27.42
CA LEU A 205 -5.62 17.20 -26.63
C LEU A 205 -4.84 18.16 -27.53
#